data_4bcc402eff89c2208581935ca808a6ba
#
_entry.id   4bcc402eff89c2208581935ca808a6ba
#
_cell.length_a   1.000
_cell.length_b   1.000
_cell.length_c   1.000
_cell.angle_alpha   90.00
_cell.angle_beta   90.00
_cell.angle_gamma   90.00
#
_symmetry.space_group_name_H-M   'P 1'
#
loop_
_entity.id
_entity.type
_entity.pdbx_description
1 polymer ?
#
loop_
_entity_poly.entity_id
_entity_poly.type
_entity_poly.pdbx_seq_one_letter_code
_entity_poly.pdbx_strand_id
1 'polypeptide(L)'
;QSMSFNPQTGLAYIPAFDVPWVYSMKPGFRYFYDLAVPPAELARMQQGQAEVKKGGFLRAWDVANRRIKWEVELPGTWNGGTLTTAGDLVFQGAGDGHFNVYDAENGNRLSHIFTGTSIMAAPITYEIGGVQYVAVLAGYGGSGMLTVADTAAVKSYENKGRLLVFKLGGGEVPLPPKRTEPLGPTDMDNSGLPPLTAAQMERGKQLYLNCAGCHGTGGSTPMLPNLSRVRTLGKDALRAILLEGAL
;
A
#
# COMPACT_ATOMS: atom_id res chain seq x y z
N GLN A 1 -8.97 1.04 -5.50
CA GLN A 1 -9.36 1.96 -4.42
C GLN A 1 -10.75 2.51 -4.73
N SER A 2 -11.59 2.67 -3.70
CA SER A 2 -12.96 3.13 -3.87
C SER A 2 -12.98 4.62 -4.18
N MET A 3 -13.75 5.03 -5.18
CA MET A 3 -14.04 6.43 -5.49
C MET A 3 -15.37 6.83 -4.87
N SER A 4 -15.60 8.14 -4.74
CA SER A 4 -16.87 8.72 -4.31
C SER A 4 -17.36 9.74 -5.32
N PHE A 5 -18.68 9.97 -5.35
CA PHE A 5 -19.32 10.95 -6.24
C PHE A 5 -20.20 11.88 -5.43
N ASN A 6 -20.07 13.19 -5.67
CA ASN A 6 -20.95 14.18 -5.07
C ASN A 6 -21.93 14.73 -6.15
N PRO A 7 -23.23 14.45 -6.01
CA PRO A 7 -24.21 14.92 -6.99
C PRO A 7 -24.40 16.43 -6.98
N GLN A 8 -24.06 17.14 -5.90
CA GLN A 8 -24.19 18.60 -5.81
C GLN A 8 -23.10 19.30 -6.64
N THR A 9 -21.85 18.81 -6.56
CA THR A 9 -20.74 19.35 -7.35
C THR A 9 -20.64 18.76 -8.76
N GLY A 10 -21.25 17.58 -8.99
CA GLY A 10 -21.10 16.81 -10.23
C GLY A 10 -19.72 16.18 -10.40
N LEU A 11 -18.92 16.09 -9.33
CA LEU A 11 -17.55 15.61 -9.35
C LEU A 11 -17.43 14.19 -8.79
N ALA A 12 -16.62 13.36 -9.45
CA ALA A 12 -16.16 12.07 -8.94
C ALA A 12 -14.74 12.23 -8.38
N TYR A 13 -14.53 11.81 -7.13
CA TYR A 13 -13.23 11.88 -6.45
C TYR A 13 -12.53 10.52 -6.53
N ILE A 14 -11.46 10.50 -7.28
CA ILE A 14 -10.80 9.27 -7.74
C ILE A 14 -9.40 9.20 -7.15
N PRO A 15 -9.11 8.22 -6.26
CA PRO A 15 -7.74 7.87 -5.94
C PRO A 15 -7.08 7.28 -7.18
N ALA A 16 -6.10 7.98 -7.71
CA ALA A 16 -5.40 7.60 -8.93
C ALA A 16 -3.91 7.39 -8.67
N PHE A 17 -3.25 6.65 -9.54
CA PHE A 17 -1.79 6.58 -9.57
C PHE A 17 -1.31 6.50 -11.02
N ASP A 18 -0.20 7.15 -11.28
CA ASP A 18 0.50 7.07 -12.55
C ASP A 18 1.79 6.28 -12.31
N VAL A 19 1.74 5.00 -12.68
CA VAL A 19 2.88 4.08 -12.58
C VAL A 19 3.07 3.46 -13.95
N PRO A 20 4.14 3.82 -14.65
CA PRO A 20 4.46 3.17 -15.91
C PRO A 20 4.76 1.70 -15.68
N TRP A 21 4.15 0.85 -16.46
CA TRP A 21 4.35 -0.59 -16.41
C TRP A 21 4.90 -1.11 -17.73
N VAL A 22 5.81 -2.06 -17.64
CA VAL A 22 6.39 -2.66 -18.83
C VAL A 22 5.75 -4.00 -19.09
N TYR A 23 5.26 -4.19 -20.32
CA TYR A 23 4.74 -5.46 -20.79
C TYR A 23 5.75 -6.09 -21.75
N SER A 24 6.07 -7.37 -21.55
CA SER A 24 6.88 -8.16 -22.48
C SER A 24 6.00 -9.14 -23.24
N MET A 25 6.17 -9.17 -24.57
CA MET A 25 5.50 -10.12 -25.46
C MET A 25 6.36 -11.37 -25.73
N LYS A 26 7.40 -11.60 -24.92
CA LYS A 26 8.23 -12.81 -25.09
C LYS A 26 7.40 -14.05 -24.87
N PRO A 27 7.46 -15.05 -25.78
CA PRO A 27 6.82 -16.35 -25.58
C PRO A 27 7.29 -16.99 -24.26
N GLY A 28 6.37 -17.48 -23.46
CA GLY A 28 6.69 -18.08 -22.15
C GLY A 28 6.86 -17.09 -20.99
N PHE A 29 6.74 -15.78 -21.23
CA PHE A 29 6.76 -14.79 -20.12
C PHE A 29 5.57 -15.03 -19.18
N ARG A 30 5.88 -15.25 -17.90
CA ARG A 30 4.89 -15.41 -16.83
C ARG A 30 4.98 -14.24 -15.88
N TYR A 31 3.97 -13.38 -15.93
CA TYR A 31 3.90 -12.07 -15.28
C TYR A 31 4.35 -12.00 -13.81
N PHE A 32 4.04 -13.03 -13.00
CA PHE A 32 4.45 -13.08 -11.60
C PHE A 32 5.76 -13.85 -11.36
N TYR A 33 6.29 -14.52 -12.36
CA TYR A 33 7.44 -15.42 -12.20
C TYR A 33 8.70 -14.91 -12.91
N ASP A 34 8.56 -14.02 -13.89
CA ASP A 34 9.68 -13.49 -14.66
C ASP A 34 9.96 -12.02 -14.27
N LEU A 35 9.82 -11.68 -12.98
CA LEU A 35 10.11 -10.34 -12.44
C LEU A 35 11.61 -9.96 -12.51
N ALA A 36 12.49 -10.92 -12.76
CA ALA A 36 13.90 -10.68 -12.97
C ALA A 36 14.16 -10.29 -14.43
N VAL A 37 13.77 -9.07 -14.81
CA VAL A 37 14.20 -8.47 -16.08
C VAL A 37 15.69 -8.20 -16.00
N PRO A 38 16.50 -8.66 -16.94
CA PRO A 38 17.92 -8.35 -16.96
C PRO A 38 18.16 -6.84 -16.87
N PRO A 39 19.17 -6.36 -16.10
CA PRO A 39 19.39 -4.92 -15.89
C PRO A 39 19.48 -4.09 -17.16
N ALA A 40 20.09 -4.63 -18.21
CA ALA A 40 20.21 -3.94 -19.51
C ALA A 40 18.84 -3.81 -20.21
N GLU A 41 17.96 -4.80 -20.08
CA GLU A 41 16.61 -4.75 -20.62
C GLU A 41 15.74 -3.80 -19.81
N LEU A 42 15.85 -3.81 -18.48
CA LEU A 42 15.17 -2.88 -17.59
C LEU A 42 15.57 -1.42 -17.90
N ALA A 43 16.86 -1.15 -18.10
CA ALA A 43 17.36 0.17 -18.47
C ALA A 43 16.79 0.64 -19.83
N ARG A 44 16.74 -0.24 -20.81
CA ARG A 44 16.14 0.06 -22.13
C ARG A 44 14.64 0.36 -22.01
N MET A 45 13.94 -0.39 -21.19
CA MET A 45 12.51 -0.24 -20.94
C MET A 45 12.19 1.06 -20.20
N GLN A 46 13.12 1.56 -19.39
CA GLN A 46 12.99 2.81 -18.64
C GLN A 46 13.30 4.05 -19.48
N GLN A 47 14.01 3.93 -20.59
CA GLN A 47 14.40 5.06 -21.44
C GLN A 47 13.22 5.87 -22.00
N GLY A 48 12.05 5.26 -22.19
CA GLY A 48 10.83 5.94 -22.64
C GLY A 48 9.91 6.45 -21.52
N GLN A 49 10.30 6.26 -20.25
CA GLN A 49 9.46 6.58 -19.09
C GLN A 49 9.81 7.91 -18.40
N ALA A 50 10.81 8.63 -18.88
CA ALA A 50 11.36 9.83 -18.23
C ALA A 50 10.35 10.99 -18.13
N GLU A 51 9.34 11.01 -19.01
CA GLU A 51 8.36 12.09 -19.11
C GLU A 51 7.05 11.80 -18.35
N VAL A 52 6.87 10.59 -17.82
CA VAL A 52 5.64 10.25 -17.10
C VAL A 52 5.76 10.70 -15.65
N LYS A 53 4.86 11.59 -15.22
CA LYS A 53 4.72 11.96 -13.82
C LYS A 53 4.36 10.69 -13.03
N LYS A 54 5.23 10.28 -12.11
CA LYS A 54 5.04 9.07 -11.30
C LYS A 54 4.54 9.49 -9.92
N GLY A 55 3.47 8.84 -9.43
CA GLY A 55 2.98 9.11 -8.09
C GLY A 55 1.56 8.66 -7.86
N GLY A 56 1.07 8.97 -6.67
CA GLY A 56 -0.33 8.86 -6.29
C GLY A 56 -1.00 10.23 -6.34
N PHE A 57 -2.27 10.23 -6.66
CA PHE A 57 -3.06 11.45 -6.82
C PHE A 57 -4.47 11.26 -6.26
N LEU A 58 -5.04 12.34 -5.77
CA LEU A 58 -6.48 12.50 -5.63
C LEU A 58 -6.96 13.41 -6.75
N ARG A 59 -7.81 12.89 -7.64
CA ARG A 59 -8.36 13.62 -8.78
C ARG A 59 -9.85 13.85 -8.60
N ALA A 60 -10.29 15.10 -8.75
CA ALA A 60 -11.70 15.39 -8.95
C ALA A 60 -11.99 15.44 -10.45
N TRP A 61 -12.79 14.50 -10.88
CA TRP A 61 -13.20 14.36 -12.27
C TRP A 61 -14.58 15.00 -12.50
N ASP A 62 -14.62 15.99 -13.35
CA ASP A 62 -15.86 16.59 -13.82
C ASP A 62 -16.51 15.65 -14.85
N VAL A 63 -17.57 14.97 -14.43
CA VAL A 63 -18.22 13.93 -15.22
C VAL A 63 -18.89 14.54 -16.47
N ALA A 64 -19.49 15.72 -16.34
CA ALA A 64 -20.19 16.39 -17.45
C ALA A 64 -19.22 16.88 -18.53
N ASN A 65 -18.11 17.49 -18.12
CA ASN A 65 -17.12 18.07 -19.03
C ASN A 65 -15.97 17.12 -19.37
N ARG A 66 -15.92 15.91 -18.80
CA ARG A 66 -14.93 14.85 -19.05
C ARG A 66 -13.49 15.34 -18.87
N ARG A 67 -13.23 16.05 -17.78
CA ARG A 67 -11.90 16.61 -17.47
C ARG A 67 -11.58 16.55 -15.98
N ILE A 68 -10.32 16.63 -15.65
CA ILE A 68 -9.87 16.84 -14.27
C ILE A 68 -10.20 18.29 -13.90
N LYS A 69 -10.99 18.49 -12.84
CA LYS A 69 -11.30 19.81 -12.28
C LYS A 69 -10.15 20.29 -11.39
N TRP A 70 -9.65 19.41 -10.53
CA TRP A 70 -8.49 19.64 -9.69
C TRP A 70 -7.77 18.31 -9.37
N GLU A 71 -6.51 18.41 -9.00
CA GLU A 71 -5.65 17.29 -8.65
C GLU A 71 -4.79 17.66 -7.45
N VAL A 72 -4.66 16.72 -6.50
CA VAL A 72 -3.73 16.81 -5.36
C VAL A 72 -2.76 15.64 -5.45
N GLU A 73 -1.47 15.95 -5.40
CA GLU A 73 -0.41 14.93 -5.32
C GLU A 73 -0.35 14.34 -3.90
N LEU A 74 -0.23 13.03 -3.82
CA LEU A 74 -0.21 12.28 -2.57
C LEU A 74 1.16 11.65 -2.33
N PRO A 75 1.57 11.49 -1.05
CA PRO A 75 2.84 10.85 -0.73
C PRO A 75 2.77 9.35 -1.06
N GLY A 76 3.49 8.95 -2.10
CA GLY A 76 3.53 7.56 -2.56
C GLY A 76 2.36 7.18 -3.46
N THR A 77 2.48 6.00 -4.05
CA THR A 77 1.57 5.51 -5.10
C THR A 77 0.24 5.00 -4.53
N TRP A 78 0.29 4.32 -3.38
CA TRP A 78 -0.87 3.66 -2.80
C TRP A 78 -1.45 4.49 -1.66
N ASN A 79 -2.72 4.85 -1.78
CA ASN A 79 -3.45 5.65 -0.80
C ASN A 79 -4.87 5.07 -0.61
N GLY A 80 -5.62 5.57 0.36
CA GLY A 80 -6.95 5.10 0.68
C GLY A 80 -8.01 5.48 -0.36
N GLY A 81 -9.17 4.87 -0.24
CA GLY A 81 -10.36 5.29 -0.96
C GLY A 81 -10.92 6.60 -0.42
N THR A 82 -11.92 7.15 -1.10
CA THR A 82 -12.54 8.43 -0.76
C THR A 82 -13.95 8.27 -0.21
N LEU A 83 -14.34 9.24 0.61
CA LEU A 83 -15.71 9.51 1.03
C LEU A 83 -15.99 10.99 0.72
N THR A 84 -17.14 11.30 0.12
CA THR A 84 -17.64 12.68 0.05
C THR A 84 -18.95 12.83 0.81
N THR A 85 -19.22 14.03 1.31
CA THR A 85 -20.42 14.36 2.09
C THR A 85 -21.18 15.51 1.47
N ALA A 86 -22.45 15.70 1.87
CA ALA A 86 -23.28 16.81 1.45
C ALA A 86 -22.79 18.19 1.96
N GLY A 87 -21.85 18.21 2.89
CA GLY A 87 -21.18 19.42 3.37
C GLY A 87 -19.93 19.80 2.57
N ASP A 88 -19.84 19.37 1.32
CA ASP A 88 -18.76 19.67 0.37
C ASP A 88 -17.36 19.31 0.88
N LEU A 89 -17.26 18.17 1.58
CA LEU A 89 -16.01 17.63 2.05
C LEU A 89 -15.67 16.32 1.33
N VAL A 90 -14.35 16.12 1.12
CA VAL A 90 -13.78 14.85 0.66
C VAL A 90 -12.80 14.36 1.71
N PHE A 91 -13.01 13.14 2.18
CA PHE A 91 -12.14 12.46 3.14
C PHE A 91 -11.32 11.39 2.45
N GLN A 92 -10.03 11.33 2.75
CA GLN A 92 -9.13 10.29 2.24
C GLN A 92 -8.02 10.00 3.23
N GLY A 93 -7.76 8.70 3.45
CA GLY A 93 -6.55 8.26 4.10
C GLY A 93 -5.38 8.16 3.13
N ALA A 94 -4.16 8.30 3.63
CA ALA A 94 -2.95 8.19 2.84
C ALA A 94 -1.97 7.15 3.39
N GLY A 95 -1.09 6.67 2.53
CA GLY A 95 -0.08 5.66 2.88
C GLY A 95 0.93 6.14 3.91
N ASP A 96 1.16 7.45 4.00
CA ASP A 96 2.05 8.09 4.99
C ASP A 96 1.45 8.19 6.39
N GLY A 97 0.21 7.74 6.57
CA GLY A 97 -0.48 7.72 7.85
C GLY A 97 -1.27 8.97 8.16
N HIS A 98 -1.50 9.84 7.20
CA HIS A 98 -2.38 10.98 7.37
C HIS A 98 -3.82 10.67 6.94
N PHE A 99 -4.76 11.18 7.73
CA PHE A 99 -6.17 11.27 7.37
C PHE A 99 -6.45 12.71 6.94
N ASN A 100 -6.79 12.88 5.68
CA ASN A 100 -6.95 14.18 5.03
C ASN A 100 -8.41 14.52 4.81
N VAL A 101 -8.73 15.82 4.93
CA VAL A 101 -10.02 16.39 4.55
C VAL A 101 -9.76 17.49 3.55
N TYR A 102 -10.46 17.44 2.42
CA TYR A 102 -10.34 18.40 1.35
C TYR A 102 -11.68 19.08 1.09
N ASP A 103 -11.63 20.31 0.64
CA ASP A 103 -12.75 21.00 0.00
C ASP A 103 -13.08 20.27 -1.31
N ALA A 104 -14.35 19.90 -1.46
CA ALA A 104 -14.81 19.10 -2.60
C ALA A 104 -14.74 19.86 -3.93
N GLU A 105 -14.87 21.19 -3.91
CA GLU A 105 -14.96 22.02 -5.12
C GLU A 105 -13.58 22.35 -5.71
N ASN A 106 -12.57 22.56 -4.85
CA ASN A 106 -11.28 23.10 -5.28
C ASN A 106 -10.06 22.27 -4.85
N GLY A 107 -10.23 21.23 -4.00
CA GLY A 107 -9.15 20.35 -3.54
C GLY A 107 -8.23 20.94 -2.46
N ASN A 108 -8.56 22.12 -1.91
CA ASN A 108 -7.81 22.68 -0.80
C ASN A 108 -7.87 21.75 0.41
N ARG A 109 -6.72 21.44 0.98
CA ARG A 109 -6.65 20.60 2.16
C ARG A 109 -7.03 21.39 3.42
N LEU A 110 -8.18 21.03 4.00
CA LEU A 110 -8.77 21.67 5.18
C LEU A 110 -8.25 21.06 6.49
N SER A 111 -7.89 19.77 6.47
CA SER A 111 -7.36 19.07 7.64
C SER A 111 -6.34 18.01 7.23
N HIS A 112 -5.37 17.75 8.12
CA HIS A 112 -4.24 16.86 7.89
C HIS A 112 -3.83 16.20 9.22
N ILE A 113 -4.52 15.10 9.57
CA ILE A 113 -4.40 14.45 10.87
C ILE A 113 -3.44 13.28 10.76
N PHE A 114 -2.31 13.35 11.45
CA PHE A 114 -1.37 12.22 11.50
C PHE A 114 -1.87 11.15 12.48
N THR A 115 -2.00 9.93 12.00
CA THR A 115 -2.49 8.79 12.78
C THR A 115 -1.40 7.77 13.10
N GLY A 116 -0.22 7.88 12.48
CA GLY A 116 0.86 6.91 12.60
C GLY A 116 0.57 5.53 11.98
N THR A 117 -0.56 5.38 11.32
CA THR A 117 -0.96 4.13 10.64
C THR A 117 -1.35 4.45 9.22
N SER A 118 -0.74 3.78 8.24
CA SER A 118 -1.12 3.92 6.84
C SER A 118 -2.61 3.59 6.65
N ILE A 119 -3.33 4.39 5.87
CA ILE A 119 -4.77 4.24 5.70
C ILE A 119 -5.04 3.90 4.23
N MET A 120 -5.44 2.65 3.98
CA MET A 120 -5.66 2.11 2.64
C MET A 120 -7.15 1.89 2.33
N ALA A 121 -8.02 1.88 3.35
CA ALA A 121 -9.45 1.73 3.19
C ALA A 121 -10.14 3.05 2.86
N ALA A 122 -11.36 2.97 2.34
CA ALA A 122 -12.25 4.12 2.21
C ALA A 122 -12.92 4.42 3.57
N PRO A 123 -13.11 5.70 3.93
CA PRO A 123 -13.89 6.08 5.10
C PRO A 123 -15.38 5.85 4.87
N ILE A 124 -16.12 5.78 5.97
CA ILE A 124 -17.58 5.84 6.02
C ILE A 124 -18.02 6.98 6.93
N THR A 125 -19.24 7.49 6.75
CA THR A 125 -19.84 8.44 7.69
C THR A 125 -21.18 7.93 8.20
N TYR A 126 -21.49 8.26 9.46
CA TYR A 126 -22.75 7.95 10.11
C TYR A 126 -23.07 8.99 11.19
N GLU A 127 -24.29 8.98 11.67
CA GLU A 127 -24.76 9.90 12.72
C GLU A 127 -25.30 9.10 13.92
N ILE A 128 -24.99 9.56 15.11
CA ILE A 128 -25.57 9.06 16.37
C ILE A 128 -25.94 10.27 17.23
N GLY A 129 -27.23 10.37 17.57
CA GLY A 129 -27.73 11.45 18.45
C GLY A 129 -27.46 12.87 17.92
N GLY A 130 -27.56 13.10 16.62
CA GLY A 130 -27.29 14.40 15.99
C GLY A 130 -25.81 14.74 15.83
N VAL A 131 -24.89 13.81 16.19
CA VAL A 131 -23.46 13.99 16.02
C VAL A 131 -22.97 13.15 14.85
N GLN A 132 -22.34 13.79 13.88
CA GLN A 132 -21.71 13.12 12.75
C GLN A 132 -20.35 12.52 13.14
N TYR A 133 -20.12 11.31 12.70
CA TYR A 133 -18.86 10.58 12.82
C TYR A 133 -18.35 10.18 11.44
N VAL A 134 -17.04 10.14 11.32
CA VAL A 134 -16.34 9.55 10.17
C VAL A 134 -15.44 8.45 10.69
N ALA A 135 -15.62 7.24 10.17
CA ALA A 135 -14.84 6.07 10.57
C ALA A 135 -14.03 5.52 9.41
N VAL A 136 -12.82 5.03 9.70
CA VAL A 136 -11.94 4.42 8.70
C VAL A 136 -11.10 3.30 9.31
N LEU A 137 -10.96 2.22 8.57
CA LEU A 137 -10.00 1.16 8.90
C LEU A 137 -8.59 1.60 8.48
N ALA A 138 -7.68 1.66 9.43
CA ALA A 138 -6.28 2.01 9.21
C ALA A 138 -5.40 0.76 9.31
N GLY A 139 -4.50 0.59 8.37
CA GLY A 139 -3.56 -0.50 8.23
C GLY A 139 -2.99 -0.50 6.81
N TYR A 140 -1.70 -0.83 6.67
CA TYR A 140 -1.09 -1.01 5.37
C TYR A 140 -1.40 -2.41 4.86
N GLY A 141 -2.02 -2.51 3.68
CA GLY A 141 -2.48 -3.78 3.17
C GLY A 141 -2.95 -3.77 1.72
N GLY A 142 -3.53 -4.88 1.31
CA GLY A 142 -4.07 -5.05 -0.05
C GLY A 142 -2.98 -5.06 -1.12
N SER A 143 -3.29 -4.55 -2.30
CA SER A 143 -2.36 -4.51 -3.45
C SER A 143 -1.13 -3.63 -3.24
N GLY A 144 -1.12 -2.76 -2.22
CA GLY A 144 0.05 -1.96 -1.84
C GLY A 144 1.23 -2.75 -1.26
N MET A 145 1.04 -4.05 -1.01
CA MET A 145 2.08 -4.92 -0.42
C MET A 145 3.38 -4.98 -1.22
N LEU A 146 3.29 -4.88 -2.53
CA LEU A 146 4.43 -5.08 -3.43
C LEU A 146 5.40 -3.88 -3.44
N THR A 147 4.91 -2.69 -3.07
CA THR A 147 5.73 -1.47 -3.08
C THR A 147 5.39 -0.60 -1.89
N VAL A 148 6.33 -0.47 -0.96
CA VAL A 148 6.19 0.41 0.21
C VAL A 148 6.92 1.71 -0.08
N ALA A 149 6.19 2.80 -0.22
CA ALA A 149 6.80 4.12 -0.40
C ALA A 149 7.68 4.49 0.81
N ASP A 150 8.73 5.28 0.59
CA ASP A 150 9.63 5.70 1.66
C ASP A 150 8.92 6.53 2.74
N THR A 151 7.88 7.24 2.35
CA THR A 151 7.02 8.04 3.23
C THR A 151 5.98 7.22 3.99
N ALA A 152 5.80 5.92 3.69
CA ALA A 152 4.74 5.13 4.31
C ALA A 152 4.92 5.01 5.84
N ALA A 153 3.84 5.27 6.60
CA ALA A 153 3.86 5.23 8.07
C ALA A 153 4.32 3.87 8.62
N VAL A 154 4.03 2.80 7.89
CA VAL A 154 4.44 1.43 8.25
C VAL A 154 5.96 1.24 8.34
N LYS A 155 6.76 2.13 7.76
CA LYS A 155 8.22 2.11 7.90
C LYS A 155 8.69 2.58 9.28
N SER A 156 7.92 3.45 9.94
CA SER A 156 8.27 4.06 11.23
C SER A 156 7.46 3.54 12.40
N TYR A 157 6.26 3.01 12.14
CA TYR A 157 5.33 2.55 13.16
C TYR A 157 4.89 1.12 12.90
N GLU A 158 4.46 0.42 13.97
CA GLU A 158 3.91 -0.93 13.84
C GLU A 158 2.61 -0.90 13.02
N ASN A 159 2.49 -1.88 12.13
CA ASN A 159 1.31 -2.02 11.27
C ASN A 159 0.23 -2.87 11.97
N LYS A 160 -0.37 -2.31 13.01
CA LYS A 160 -1.53 -2.93 13.67
C LYS A 160 -2.81 -2.35 13.09
N GLY A 161 -3.73 -3.22 12.65
CA GLY A 161 -5.03 -2.79 12.16
C GLY A 161 -5.80 -2.02 13.23
N ARG A 162 -6.35 -0.86 12.88
CA ARG A 162 -7.08 0.03 13.78
C ARG A 162 -8.36 0.51 13.14
N LEU A 163 -9.43 0.59 13.92
CA LEU A 163 -10.60 1.38 13.56
C LEU A 163 -10.43 2.78 14.17
N LEU A 164 -10.32 3.80 13.33
CA LEU A 164 -10.26 5.18 13.73
C LEU A 164 -11.63 5.83 13.52
N VAL A 165 -12.12 6.55 14.54
CA VAL A 165 -13.40 7.24 14.50
C VAL A 165 -13.17 8.70 14.86
N PHE A 166 -13.58 9.58 13.97
CA PHE A 166 -13.42 11.02 14.09
C PHE A 166 -14.78 11.70 14.25
N LYS A 167 -14.80 12.76 15.05
CA LYS A 167 -15.91 13.70 15.13
C LYS A 167 -15.38 15.12 15.24
N LEU A 168 -16.19 16.10 14.92
CA LEU A 168 -15.82 17.51 15.11
C LEU A 168 -15.58 17.77 16.60
N GLY A 169 -14.48 18.48 16.93
CA GLY A 169 -14.08 18.72 18.31
C GLY A 169 -13.57 17.48 19.05
N GLY A 170 -13.19 16.42 18.34
CA GLY A 170 -12.52 15.23 18.91
C GLY A 170 -11.11 15.55 19.43
N GLY A 171 -10.56 14.61 20.21
CA GLY A 171 -9.20 14.73 20.76
C GLY A 171 -8.10 14.29 19.79
N GLU A 172 -6.88 14.21 20.30
CA GLU A 172 -5.72 13.71 19.56
C GLU A 172 -5.86 12.21 19.24
N VAL A 173 -5.27 11.79 18.12
CA VAL A 173 -5.20 10.39 17.73
C VAL A 173 -4.00 9.73 18.42
N PRO A 174 -4.21 8.70 19.27
CA PRO A 174 -3.09 7.98 19.88
C PRO A 174 -2.25 7.31 18.80
N LEU A 175 -0.93 7.52 18.81
CA LEU A 175 -0.01 6.89 17.87
C LEU A 175 0.25 5.43 18.24
N PRO A 176 0.42 4.53 17.26
CA PRO A 176 0.89 3.18 17.52
C PRO A 176 2.35 3.19 17.99
N PRO A 177 2.84 2.08 18.57
CA PRO A 177 4.25 1.95 18.90
C PRO A 177 5.14 2.17 17.66
N LYS A 178 6.31 2.76 17.88
CA LYS A 178 7.33 2.84 16.82
C LYS A 178 7.82 1.44 16.48
N ARG A 179 8.10 1.23 15.20
CA ARG A 179 8.70 -0.02 14.74
C ARG A 179 10.11 -0.16 15.28
N THR A 180 10.39 -1.30 15.88
CA THR A 180 11.71 -1.67 16.40
C THR A 180 12.47 -2.58 15.43
N GLU A 181 11.74 -3.34 14.58
CA GLU A 181 12.33 -4.23 13.59
C GLU A 181 12.31 -3.55 12.21
N PRO A 182 13.44 -3.56 11.46
CA PRO A 182 13.48 -3.01 10.12
C PRO A 182 12.56 -3.78 9.18
N LEU A 183 12.00 -3.06 8.17
CA LEU A 183 11.37 -3.70 7.03
C LEU A 183 12.49 -4.12 6.06
N GLY A 184 12.57 -5.39 5.80
CA GLY A 184 13.57 -5.93 4.88
C GLY A 184 14.13 -7.25 5.36
N PRO A 185 14.97 -7.89 4.54
CA PRO A 185 15.67 -9.09 4.97
C PRO A 185 16.56 -8.71 6.14
N THR A 186 16.40 -9.39 7.26
CA THR A 186 17.42 -9.41 8.31
C THR A 186 18.56 -10.33 7.86
N ASP A 187 19.79 -9.92 8.12
CA ASP A 187 20.93 -10.81 7.89
C ASP A 187 20.67 -12.12 8.62
N MET A 188 20.52 -13.18 7.83
CA MET A 188 20.34 -14.52 8.40
C MET A 188 21.70 -15.11 8.71
N ASP A 189 21.91 -15.42 9.97
CA ASP A 189 23.03 -16.27 10.34
C ASP A 189 22.85 -17.66 9.72
N ASN A 190 23.61 -17.94 8.68
CA ASN A 190 23.64 -19.23 7.99
C ASN A 190 24.70 -20.19 8.58
N SER A 191 25.37 -19.82 9.66
CA SER A 191 26.30 -20.69 10.37
C SER A 191 25.59 -21.97 10.84
N GLY A 192 26.18 -23.09 10.56
CA GLY A 192 25.61 -24.39 10.92
C GLY A 192 24.59 -24.98 9.92
N LEU A 193 24.31 -24.30 8.79
CA LEU A 193 23.62 -24.93 7.68
C LEU A 193 24.62 -25.58 6.71
N PRO A 194 24.29 -26.76 6.14
CA PRO A 194 25.13 -27.34 5.10
C PRO A 194 25.15 -26.41 3.89
N PRO A 195 26.30 -26.25 3.22
CA PRO A 195 26.39 -25.43 2.02
C PRO A 195 25.48 -25.98 0.93
N LEU A 196 24.73 -25.09 0.30
CA LEU A 196 23.88 -25.44 -0.83
C LEU A 196 24.72 -25.47 -2.12
N THR A 197 24.45 -26.44 -2.98
CA THR A 197 24.96 -26.41 -4.36
C THR A 197 24.34 -25.26 -5.15
N ALA A 198 25.02 -24.82 -6.22
CA ALA A 198 24.49 -23.79 -7.10
C ALA A 198 23.10 -24.18 -7.70
N ALA A 199 22.91 -25.45 -8.02
CA ALA A 199 21.64 -25.97 -8.52
C ALA A 199 20.52 -25.90 -7.45
N GLN A 200 20.83 -26.23 -6.20
CA GLN A 200 19.87 -26.10 -5.09
C GLN A 200 19.50 -24.65 -4.83
N MET A 201 20.48 -23.76 -4.88
CA MET A 201 20.26 -22.31 -4.72
C MET A 201 19.35 -21.76 -5.82
N GLU A 202 19.64 -22.11 -7.08
CA GLU A 202 18.83 -21.67 -8.21
C GLU A 202 17.39 -22.25 -8.13
N ARG A 203 17.27 -23.52 -7.78
CA ARG A 203 15.96 -24.15 -7.57
C ARG A 203 15.19 -23.48 -6.43
N GLY A 204 15.87 -23.13 -5.33
CA GLY A 204 15.28 -22.40 -4.20
C GLY A 204 14.75 -21.03 -4.61
N LYS A 205 15.52 -20.27 -5.40
CA LYS A 205 15.09 -18.98 -5.95
C LYS A 205 13.82 -19.13 -6.80
N GLN A 206 13.79 -20.09 -7.70
CA GLN A 206 12.61 -20.35 -8.55
C GLN A 206 11.38 -20.71 -7.73
N LEU A 207 11.52 -21.55 -6.71
CA LEU A 207 10.41 -21.91 -5.84
C LEU A 207 9.94 -20.72 -5.00
N TYR A 208 10.89 -19.89 -4.52
CA TYR A 208 10.58 -18.70 -3.73
C TYR A 208 9.73 -17.67 -4.49
N LEU A 209 9.78 -17.63 -5.82
CA LEU A 209 8.95 -16.73 -6.63
C LEU A 209 7.45 -16.90 -6.32
N ASN A 210 7.00 -18.11 -5.95
CA ASN A 210 5.62 -18.36 -5.52
C ASN A 210 5.27 -17.65 -4.20
N CYS A 211 6.26 -17.38 -3.37
CA CYS A 211 6.09 -16.74 -2.06
C CYS A 211 6.36 -15.23 -2.13
N ALA A 212 7.19 -14.81 -3.10
CA ALA A 212 7.67 -13.44 -3.25
C ALA A 212 6.54 -12.42 -3.50
N GLY A 213 5.44 -12.86 -4.14
CA GLY A 213 4.27 -12.01 -4.37
C GLY A 213 3.63 -11.49 -3.07
N CYS A 214 3.72 -12.26 -1.99
CA CYS A 214 3.22 -11.86 -0.68
C CYS A 214 4.34 -11.42 0.27
N HIS A 215 5.45 -12.17 0.32
CA HIS A 215 6.55 -11.93 1.25
C HIS A 215 7.63 -10.96 0.73
N GLY A 216 7.48 -10.44 -0.49
CA GLY A 216 8.48 -9.57 -1.14
C GLY A 216 9.74 -10.34 -1.55
N THR A 217 10.58 -9.73 -2.38
CA THR A 217 11.80 -10.36 -2.89
C THR A 217 12.85 -10.64 -1.81
N GLY A 218 12.78 -9.93 -0.69
CA GLY A 218 13.65 -10.11 0.48
C GLY A 218 13.06 -10.95 1.60
N GLY A 219 11.88 -11.57 1.42
CA GLY A 219 11.25 -12.39 2.46
C GLY A 219 10.59 -11.61 3.60
N SER A 220 10.43 -10.29 3.45
CA SER A 220 9.81 -9.45 4.46
C SER A 220 8.96 -8.34 3.82
N THR A 221 7.73 -8.25 4.29
CA THR A 221 6.81 -7.13 3.97
C THR A 221 6.20 -6.58 5.25
N PRO A 222 5.61 -5.38 5.22
CA PRO A 222 4.96 -4.80 6.41
C PRO A 222 3.81 -5.63 6.98
N MET A 223 3.28 -6.56 6.21
CA MET A 223 2.03 -7.26 6.53
C MET A 223 2.20 -8.70 6.91
N LEU A 224 3.22 -9.35 6.39
CA LEU A 224 3.43 -10.78 6.59
C LEU A 224 4.66 -11.01 7.48
N PRO A 225 4.68 -12.10 8.23
CA PRO A 225 5.83 -12.43 9.04
C PRO A 225 7.11 -12.46 8.20
N ASN A 226 8.18 -11.92 8.76
CA ASN A 226 9.49 -12.02 8.15
C ASN A 226 9.90 -13.50 8.05
N LEU A 227 10.17 -13.97 6.83
CA LEU A 227 10.53 -15.37 6.60
C LEU A 227 11.87 -15.77 7.23
N SER A 228 12.71 -14.81 7.65
CA SER A 228 13.89 -15.13 8.44
C SER A 228 13.56 -15.87 9.75
N ARG A 229 12.35 -15.68 10.28
CA ARG A 229 11.85 -16.39 11.48
C ARG A 229 11.49 -17.86 11.23
N VAL A 230 11.31 -18.25 9.97
CA VAL A 230 11.00 -19.64 9.61
C VAL A 230 12.10 -20.61 10.10
N ARG A 231 13.32 -20.13 10.19
CA ARG A 231 14.44 -20.95 10.71
C ARG A 231 14.19 -21.45 12.14
N THR A 232 13.52 -20.64 12.97
CA THR A 232 13.22 -21.00 14.36
C THR A 232 12.12 -22.05 14.47
N LEU A 233 11.31 -22.21 13.42
CA LEU A 233 10.21 -23.18 13.39
C LEU A 233 10.68 -24.62 13.10
N GLY A 234 11.84 -24.77 12.46
CA GLY A 234 12.32 -26.07 12.01
C GLY A 234 11.68 -26.56 10.71
N LYS A 235 12.30 -27.54 10.09
CA LYS A 235 11.96 -28.04 8.76
C LYS A 235 10.55 -28.65 8.69
N ASP A 236 10.15 -29.41 9.71
CA ASP A 236 8.87 -30.13 9.70
C ASP A 236 7.69 -29.17 9.90
N ALA A 237 7.84 -28.19 10.80
CA ALA A 237 6.83 -27.14 10.97
C ALA A 237 6.69 -26.29 9.71
N LEU A 238 7.80 -25.92 9.04
CA LEU A 238 7.72 -25.21 7.77
C LEU A 238 7.02 -26.04 6.70
N ARG A 239 7.32 -27.35 6.62
CA ARG A 239 6.67 -28.26 5.69
C ARG A 239 5.17 -28.34 5.92
N ALA A 240 4.72 -28.47 7.16
CA ALA A 240 3.32 -28.48 7.53
C ALA A 240 2.62 -27.18 7.12
N ILE A 241 3.21 -26.01 7.42
CA ILE A 241 2.68 -24.72 7.01
C ILE A 241 2.51 -24.61 5.48
N LEU A 242 3.49 -25.09 4.71
CA LEU A 242 3.47 -25.01 3.25
C LEU A 242 2.49 -25.97 2.59
N LEU A 243 2.24 -27.15 3.19
CA LEU A 243 1.39 -28.19 2.59
C LEU A 243 -0.02 -28.22 3.16
N GLU A 244 -0.19 -27.85 4.42
CA GLU A 244 -1.45 -27.95 5.16
C GLU A 244 -2.04 -26.59 5.51
N GLY A 245 -1.26 -25.54 5.37
CA GLY A 245 -1.61 -24.16 5.75
C GLY A 245 -1.21 -23.83 7.19
N ALA A 246 -1.10 -22.54 7.48
CA ALA A 246 -0.94 -22.07 8.85
C ALA A 246 -2.30 -22.08 9.55
N LEU A 247 -2.33 -22.62 10.75
CA LEU A 247 -3.49 -22.55 11.65
C LEU A 247 -3.59 -21.17 12.29
#